data_ad40d390ca2f22210e1ce008f332d65d
#
_entry.id   ad40d390ca2f22210e1ce008f332d65d
#
_cell.length_a   1.000
_cell.length_b   1.000
_cell.length_c   1.000
_cell.angle_alpha   90.00
_cell.angle_beta   90.00
_cell.angle_gamma   90.00
#
_symmetry.space_group_name_H-M   'P 1'
#
loop_
_entity.id
_entity.type
_entity.pdbx_description
1 polymer ?
#
loop_
_entity_poly.entity_id
_entity_poly.type
_entity_poly.pdbx_seq_one_letter_code
_entity_poly.pdbx_strand_id
1 'polypeptide(L)'
;MYEKYGQFTDGKWHKSSNGETYEVINPANEEVLGQASKASPEDVNKALLSAQKGLEVWRKTPPWQRAYILRRIADKMREKQDILAKWMTLEVGKPFAEAKGEVNGAADIYEWNAEETKRIYGQTVESRFEDTRVHVYYQPVGVVAALVPWNFPLVLSARKISTALAAGCSVIVKPDVITPGVVMEQVEICRECGVPPGVVNLLSGDPPSIAQQLIASDIVKKISITGSSRVGKLILKQAADKVQRVTMELSGHSPCLLYTSPSPRDEKV
;
A
#
# COMPACT_ATOMS: atom_id res chain seq x y z
N MET A 1 18.00 8.83 8.65
CA MET A 1 16.54 8.81 8.50
C MET A 1 15.96 7.40 8.59
N TYR A 2 16.59 6.39 7.99
CA TYR A 2 16.07 5.01 7.88
C TYR A 2 16.49 4.08 9.02
N GLU A 3 17.35 4.49 9.93
CA GLU A 3 17.98 3.63 10.96
C GLU A 3 16.99 2.91 11.88
N LYS A 4 15.84 3.54 12.16
CA LYS A 4 14.77 2.97 12.99
C LYS A 4 13.84 2.04 12.23
N TYR A 5 13.92 2.02 10.89
CA TYR A 5 13.08 1.23 10.02
C TYR A 5 13.83 0.03 9.42
N GLY A 6 13.06 -0.84 8.82
CA GLY A 6 13.57 -2.02 8.13
C GLY A 6 12.41 -2.74 7.45
N GLN A 7 12.32 -4.04 7.61
CA GLN A 7 11.12 -4.80 7.31
C GLN A 7 10.16 -4.69 8.50
N PHE A 8 8.86 -4.63 8.25
CA PHE A 8 7.85 -4.57 9.32
C PHE A 8 6.97 -5.82 9.29
N THR A 9 7.08 -6.64 10.33
CA THR A 9 6.26 -7.84 10.51
C THR A 9 5.94 -8.04 11.99
N ASP A 10 4.82 -8.67 12.30
CA ASP A 10 4.38 -8.92 13.68
C ASP A 10 4.35 -7.66 14.58
N GLY A 11 4.08 -6.49 13.97
CA GLY A 11 4.01 -5.21 14.67
C GLY A 11 5.36 -4.62 15.09
N LYS A 12 6.48 -5.11 14.52
CA LYS A 12 7.84 -4.71 14.86
C LYS A 12 8.69 -4.44 13.63
N TRP A 13 9.59 -3.46 13.76
CA TRP A 13 10.65 -3.20 12.79
C TRP A 13 11.85 -4.10 13.06
N HIS A 14 12.44 -4.64 12.00
CA HIS A 14 13.68 -5.41 12.05
C HIS A 14 14.49 -5.23 10.77
N LYS A 15 15.79 -5.33 10.89
CA LYS A 15 16.71 -5.35 9.74
C LYS A 15 16.46 -6.59 8.90
N SER A 16 16.86 -6.55 7.63
CA SER A 16 16.82 -7.72 6.77
C SER A 16 17.60 -8.89 7.39
N SER A 17 17.10 -10.11 7.21
CA SER A 17 17.70 -11.34 7.74
C SER A 17 19.12 -11.59 7.23
N ASN A 18 19.45 -11.09 6.03
CA ASN A 18 20.79 -11.20 5.44
C ASN A 18 21.66 -9.94 5.64
N GLY A 19 21.12 -8.90 6.31
CA GLY A 19 21.81 -7.64 6.55
C GLY A 19 21.98 -6.73 5.34
N GLU A 20 21.43 -7.09 4.17
CA GLU A 20 21.54 -6.27 2.96
C GLU A 20 20.76 -4.96 3.08
N THR A 21 21.33 -3.90 2.50
CA THR A 21 20.74 -2.57 2.40
C THR A 21 20.87 -2.03 0.98
N TYR A 22 20.17 -0.92 0.69
CA TYR A 22 20.33 -0.14 -0.52
C TYR A 22 20.23 1.35 -0.20
N GLU A 23 20.86 2.17 -1.03
CA GLU A 23 20.86 3.62 -0.87
C GLU A 23 19.56 4.22 -1.35
N VAL A 24 19.04 5.19 -0.60
CA VAL A 24 17.96 6.07 -1.03
C VAL A 24 18.54 7.45 -1.28
N ILE A 25 18.27 7.99 -2.46
CA ILE A 25 18.91 9.20 -2.99
C ILE A 25 17.89 10.33 -3.08
N ASN A 26 18.29 11.53 -2.71
CA ASN A 26 17.55 12.75 -2.94
C ASN A 26 17.67 13.15 -4.43
N PRO A 27 16.60 13.15 -5.22
CA PRO A 27 16.68 13.46 -6.64
C PRO A 27 17.02 14.92 -6.94
N ALA A 28 16.93 15.82 -5.96
CA ALA A 28 17.22 17.24 -6.17
C ALA A 28 18.72 17.57 -6.18
N ASN A 29 19.55 16.81 -5.48
CA ASN A 29 20.99 17.07 -5.31
C ASN A 29 21.87 15.82 -5.37
N GLU A 30 21.24 14.64 -5.64
CA GLU A 30 21.89 13.33 -5.73
C GLU A 30 22.59 12.86 -4.42
N GLU A 31 22.32 13.52 -3.29
CA GLU A 31 22.85 13.09 -2.00
C GLU A 31 22.16 11.84 -1.47
N VAL A 32 22.92 10.98 -0.81
CA VAL A 32 22.39 9.79 -0.13
C VAL A 32 21.66 10.22 1.13
N LEU A 33 20.33 10.00 1.17
CA LEU A 33 19.49 10.25 2.34
C LEU A 33 19.73 9.24 3.47
N GLY A 34 20.14 8.03 3.10
CA GLY A 34 20.47 6.95 4.02
C GLY A 34 20.35 5.57 3.38
N GLN A 35 20.50 4.54 4.24
CA GLN A 35 20.44 3.14 3.85
C GLN A 35 19.09 2.53 4.28
N ALA A 36 18.33 2.02 3.32
CA ALA A 36 17.12 1.26 3.58
C ALA A 36 17.41 -0.24 3.56
N SER A 37 16.71 -1.00 4.39
CA SER A 37 16.88 -2.46 4.48
C SER A 37 16.31 -3.16 3.25
N LYS A 38 17.04 -4.14 2.69
CA LYS A 38 16.64 -4.91 1.50
C LYS A 38 16.16 -6.30 1.91
N ALA A 39 14.88 -6.58 1.77
CA ALA A 39 14.27 -7.83 2.17
C ALA A 39 14.90 -9.04 1.47
N SER A 40 15.22 -10.06 2.24
CA SER A 40 15.61 -11.38 1.78
C SER A 40 14.39 -12.26 1.51
N PRO A 41 14.53 -13.42 0.83
CA PRO A 41 13.46 -14.39 0.71
C PRO A 41 12.88 -14.86 2.05
N GLU A 42 13.70 -14.94 3.08
CA GLU A 42 13.28 -15.27 4.44
C GLU A 42 12.37 -14.21 5.04
N ASP A 43 12.67 -12.92 4.80
CA ASP A 43 11.84 -11.81 5.27
C ASP A 43 10.48 -11.81 4.59
N VAL A 44 10.42 -12.16 3.30
CA VAL A 44 9.14 -12.33 2.57
C VAL A 44 8.31 -13.45 3.20
N ASN A 45 8.93 -14.59 3.53
CA ASN A 45 8.23 -15.69 4.18
C ASN A 45 7.73 -15.30 5.58
N LYS A 46 8.53 -14.57 6.38
CA LYS A 46 8.09 -14.03 7.67
C LYS A 46 6.88 -13.11 7.53
N ALA A 47 6.90 -12.22 6.54
CA ALA A 47 5.77 -11.31 6.28
C ALA A 47 4.51 -12.06 5.84
N LEU A 48 4.63 -13.09 5.02
CA LEU A 48 3.51 -13.94 4.61
C LEU A 48 2.85 -14.63 5.81
N LEU A 49 3.63 -15.27 6.67
CA LEU A 49 3.12 -15.94 7.87
C LEU A 49 2.53 -14.94 8.87
N SER A 50 3.18 -13.79 9.04
CA SER A 50 2.68 -12.70 9.87
C SER A 50 1.34 -12.18 9.36
N ALA A 51 1.21 -11.93 8.05
CA ALA A 51 -0.05 -11.46 7.45
C ALA A 51 -1.18 -12.50 7.58
N GLN A 52 -0.88 -13.79 7.49
CA GLN A 52 -1.85 -14.85 7.69
C GLN A 52 -2.39 -14.86 9.12
N LYS A 53 -1.51 -14.74 10.12
CA LYS A 53 -1.90 -14.63 11.54
C LYS A 53 -2.72 -13.36 11.80
N GLY A 54 -2.26 -12.21 11.27
CA GLY A 54 -2.94 -10.93 11.40
C GLY A 54 -4.36 -10.96 10.79
N LEU A 55 -4.55 -11.67 9.68
CA LEU A 55 -5.86 -11.86 9.06
C LEU A 55 -6.86 -12.52 10.02
N GLU A 56 -6.45 -13.55 10.76
CA GLU A 56 -7.33 -14.27 11.69
C GLU A 56 -7.83 -13.39 12.84
N VAL A 57 -7.04 -12.41 13.23
CA VAL A 57 -7.45 -11.39 14.22
C VAL A 57 -8.35 -10.35 13.59
N TRP A 58 -7.91 -9.78 12.45
CA TRP A 58 -8.55 -8.62 11.85
C TRP A 58 -9.92 -8.93 11.25
N ARG A 59 -10.09 -10.09 10.63
CA ARG A 59 -11.38 -10.54 10.06
C ARG A 59 -12.48 -10.69 11.12
N LYS A 60 -12.10 -10.94 12.38
CA LYS A 60 -13.02 -11.04 13.53
C LYS A 60 -13.24 -9.69 14.22
N THR A 61 -12.43 -8.69 13.92
CA THR A 61 -12.56 -7.35 14.51
C THR A 61 -13.82 -6.68 13.97
N PRO A 62 -14.74 -6.21 14.84
CA PRO A 62 -15.98 -5.58 14.41
C PRO A 62 -15.75 -4.38 13.49
N PRO A 63 -16.62 -4.14 12.48
CA PRO A 63 -16.49 -3.01 11.56
C PRO A 63 -16.35 -1.64 12.26
N TRP A 64 -17.06 -1.41 13.33
CA TRP A 64 -16.99 -0.18 14.11
C TRP A 64 -15.60 0.05 14.74
N GLN A 65 -14.97 -1.01 15.24
CA GLN A 65 -13.62 -0.93 15.79
C GLN A 65 -12.58 -0.69 14.67
N ARG A 66 -12.72 -1.35 13.53
CA ARG A 66 -11.89 -1.08 12.35
C ARG A 66 -12.03 0.38 11.90
N ALA A 67 -13.27 0.88 11.78
CA ALA A 67 -13.55 2.26 11.44
C ALA A 67 -12.92 3.26 12.41
N TYR A 68 -13.00 3.00 13.71
CA TYR A 68 -12.36 3.83 14.73
C TYR A 68 -10.84 3.91 14.55
N ILE A 69 -10.18 2.78 14.31
CA ILE A 69 -8.73 2.74 14.07
C ILE A 69 -8.36 3.50 12.80
N LEU A 70 -9.11 3.30 11.69
CA LEU A 70 -8.87 4.01 10.43
C LEU A 70 -9.00 5.52 10.57
N ARG A 71 -9.99 6.01 11.35
CA ARG A 71 -10.15 7.44 11.64
C ARG A 71 -8.96 7.98 12.43
N ARG A 72 -8.51 7.26 13.45
CA ARG A 72 -7.31 7.66 14.21
C ARG A 72 -6.06 7.75 13.34
N ILE A 73 -5.93 6.87 12.34
CA ILE A 73 -4.82 6.93 11.38
C ILE A 73 -4.92 8.22 10.56
N ALA A 74 -6.11 8.59 10.06
CA ALA A 74 -6.33 9.84 9.34
C ALA A 74 -5.94 11.06 10.18
N ASP A 75 -6.43 11.13 11.43
CA ASP A 75 -6.11 12.21 12.36
C ASP A 75 -4.60 12.27 12.61
N LYS A 76 -3.96 11.15 12.86
CA LYS A 76 -2.51 11.06 13.12
C LYS A 76 -1.67 11.45 11.92
N MET A 77 -2.12 11.16 10.69
CA MET A 77 -1.45 11.63 9.47
C MET A 77 -1.50 13.15 9.36
N ARG A 78 -2.65 13.77 9.68
CA ARG A 78 -2.78 15.24 9.70
C ARG A 78 -1.88 15.87 10.79
N GLU A 79 -1.81 15.26 12.00
CA GLU A 79 -0.88 15.71 13.05
C GLU A 79 0.59 15.64 12.62
N LYS A 80 0.97 14.61 11.88
CA LYS A 80 2.33 14.38 11.37
C LYS A 80 2.57 14.96 9.97
N GLN A 81 1.72 15.87 9.48
CA GLN A 81 1.73 16.38 8.10
C GLN A 81 3.12 16.86 7.67
N ASP A 82 3.80 17.65 8.48
CA ASP A 82 5.10 18.20 8.13
C ASP A 82 6.19 17.14 8.04
N ILE A 83 6.12 16.11 8.87
CA ILE A 83 7.06 14.98 8.83
C ILE A 83 6.85 14.17 7.56
N LEU A 84 5.61 13.81 7.24
CA LEU A 84 5.27 13.05 6.04
C LEU A 84 5.58 13.84 4.76
N ALA A 85 5.27 15.12 4.74
CA ALA A 85 5.59 16.00 3.62
C ALA A 85 7.10 16.11 3.40
N LYS A 86 7.89 16.22 4.48
CA LYS A 86 9.35 16.26 4.41
C LYS A 86 9.93 14.99 3.79
N TRP A 87 9.42 13.81 4.16
CA TRP A 87 9.81 12.55 3.53
C TRP A 87 9.61 12.60 2.02
N MET A 88 8.41 12.99 1.56
CA MET A 88 8.10 13.07 0.13
C MET A 88 8.93 14.10 -0.60
N THR A 89 9.19 15.27 0.00
CA THR A 89 10.06 16.28 -0.62
C THR A 89 11.47 15.73 -0.82
N LEU A 90 12.01 15.00 0.16
CA LEU A 90 13.37 14.46 0.08
C LEU A 90 13.47 13.25 -0.85
N GLU A 91 12.49 12.34 -0.85
CA GLU A 91 12.54 11.10 -1.63
C GLU A 91 12.03 11.26 -3.06
N VAL A 92 10.98 12.07 -3.27
CA VAL A 92 10.34 12.25 -4.59
C VAL A 92 10.86 13.50 -5.31
N GLY A 93 11.39 14.49 -4.57
CA GLY A 93 11.69 15.83 -5.12
C GLY A 93 10.45 16.71 -5.25
N LYS A 94 9.34 16.34 -4.67
CA LYS A 94 8.05 17.06 -4.72
C LYS A 94 8.14 18.37 -3.91
N PRO A 95 7.58 19.50 -4.41
CA PRO A 95 7.47 20.72 -3.61
C PRO A 95 6.76 20.48 -2.29
N PHE A 96 7.25 21.07 -1.21
CA PHE A 96 6.74 20.81 0.15
C PHE A 96 5.24 21.11 0.30
N ALA A 97 4.75 22.16 -0.36
CA ALA A 97 3.32 22.50 -0.36
C ALA A 97 2.46 21.43 -1.03
N GLU A 98 2.93 20.86 -2.15
CA GLU A 98 2.25 19.75 -2.84
C GLU A 98 2.31 18.48 -2.00
N ALA A 99 3.45 18.22 -1.36
CA ALA A 99 3.60 17.09 -0.44
C ALA A 99 2.60 17.17 0.73
N LYS A 100 2.38 18.35 1.30
CA LYS A 100 1.32 18.57 2.31
C LYS A 100 -0.08 18.28 1.75
N GLY A 101 -0.35 18.67 0.52
CA GLY A 101 -1.60 18.32 -0.17
C GLY A 101 -1.80 16.82 -0.30
N GLU A 102 -0.73 16.08 -0.63
CA GLU A 102 -0.78 14.62 -0.70
C GLU A 102 -1.06 13.97 0.67
N VAL A 103 -0.49 14.50 1.76
CA VAL A 103 -0.79 14.01 3.13
C VAL A 103 -2.27 14.15 3.44
N ASN A 104 -2.86 15.31 3.15
CA ASN A 104 -4.30 15.53 3.38
C ASN A 104 -5.13 14.55 2.56
N GLY A 105 -4.84 14.39 1.26
CA GLY A 105 -5.52 13.44 0.42
C GLY A 105 -5.41 11.99 0.90
N ALA A 106 -4.26 11.60 1.44
CA ALA A 106 -4.08 10.28 2.04
C ALA A 106 -4.90 10.12 3.33
N ALA A 107 -4.95 11.13 4.18
CA ALA A 107 -5.78 11.14 5.38
C ALA A 107 -7.27 11.05 5.04
N ASP A 108 -7.74 11.80 4.04
CA ASP A 108 -9.12 11.77 3.56
C ASP A 108 -9.53 10.38 3.04
N ILE A 109 -8.61 9.66 2.39
CA ILE A 109 -8.84 8.28 1.95
C ILE A 109 -9.02 7.33 3.15
N TYR A 110 -8.23 7.47 4.20
CA TYR A 110 -8.42 6.69 5.43
C TYR A 110 -9.76 7.01 6.10
N GLU A 111 -10.14 8.27 6.16
CA GLU A 111 -11.41 8.71 6.73
C GLU A 111 -12.59 8.18 5.91
N TRP A 112 -12.55 8.30 4.58
CA TRP A 112 -13.54 7.70 3.68
C TRP A 112 -13.71 6.20 3.92
N ASN A 113 -12.60 5.45 3.98
CA ASN A 113 -12.64 4.02 4.23
C ASN A 113 -13.11 3.67 5.65
N ALA A 114 -12.91 4.53 6.64
CA ALA A 114 -13.49 4.37 7.97
C ALA A 114 -15.03 4.42 7.91
N GLU A 115 -15.60 5.33 7.12
CA GLU A 115 -17.05 5.41 6.94
C GLU A 115 -17.59 4.22 6.13
N GLU A 116 -16.91 3.83 5.04
CA GLU A 116 -17.30 2.70 4.21
C GLU A 116 -17.23 1.36 4.97
N THR A 117 -16.30 1.21 5.90
CA THR A 117 -16.19 0.00 6.74
C THR A 117 -17.51 -0.37 7.41
N LYS A 118 -18.29 0.64 7.84
CA LYS A 118 -19.57 0.46 8.51
C LYS A 118 -20.73 0.14 7.55
N ARG A 119 -20.52 0.31 6.25
CA ARG A 119 -21.53 0.14 5.19
C ARG A 119 -21.36 -1.11 4.34
N ILE A 120 -20.52 -2.04 4.75
CA ILE A 120 -20.36 -3.35 4.10
C ILE A 120 -21.55 -4.23 4.52
N TYR A 121 -22.72 -3.95 3.94
CA TYR A 121 -23.95 -4.66 4.26
C TYR A 121 -24.09 -5.94 3.44
N GLY A 122 -24.71 -6.97 4.02
CA GLY A 122 -25.24 -8.10 3.29
C GLY A 122 -26.59 -7.80 2.65
N GLN A 123 -27.15 -8.78 1.97
CA GLN A 123 -28.46 -8.70 1.34
C GLN A 123 -29.28 -9.94 1.69
N THR A 124 -30.59 -9.76 1.87
CA THR A 124 -31.55 -10.85 1.89
C THR A 124 -32.35 -10.76 0.61
N VAL A 125 -32.35 -11.81 -0.19
CA VAL A 125 -33.00 -11.86 -1.51
C VAL A 125 -34.10 -12.91 -1.47
N GLU A 126 -35.27 -12.60 -2.00
CA GLU A 126 -36.35 -13.55 -2.12
C GLU A 126 -35.98 -14.68 -3.09
N SER A 127 -36.30 -15.90 -2.69
CA SER A 127 -36.13 -17.08 -3.55
C SER A 127 -37.35 -17.30 -4.41
N ARG A 128 -37.18 -18.02 -5.52
CA ARG A 128 -38.28 -18.56 -6.33
C ARG A 128 -39.02 -19.70 -5.62
N PHE A 129 -38.47 -20.24 -4.53
CA PHE A 129 -39.07 -21.32 -3.75
C PHE A 129 -39.57 -20.77 -2.42
N GLU A 130 -40.79 -21.20 -2.01
CA GLU A 130 -41.50 -20.66 -0.85
C GLU A 130 -40.77 -20.94 0.48
N ASP A 131 -40.07 -22.07 0.58
CA ASP A 131 -39.37 -22.56 1.78
C ASP A 131 -37.90 -22.12 1.85
N THR A 132 -37.46 -21.29 0.92
CA THR A 132 -36.04 -20.90 0.77
C THR A 132 -35.84 -19.39 0.99
N ARG A 133 -34.80 -19.03 1.72
CA ARG A 133 -34.27 -17.65 1.84
C ARG A 133 -32.84 -17.60 1.38
N VAL A 134 -32.49 -16.58 0.61
CA VAL A 134 -31.14 -16.35 0.11
C VAL A 134 -30.51 -15.19 0.87
N HIS A 135 -29.37 -15.45 1.51
CA HIS A 135 -28.59 -14.44 2.20
C HIS A 135 -27.24 -14.26 1.52
N VAL A 136 -26.86 -13.01 1.24
CA VAL A 136 -25.56 -12.62 0.70
C VAL A 136 -24.73 -11.97 1.79
N TYR A 137 -23.55 -12.52 2.05
CA TYR A 137 -22.60 -11.99 3.03
C TYR A 137 -21.29 -11.62 2.34
N TYR A 138 -20.76 -10.44 2.67
CA TYR A 138 -19.42 -10.06 2.23
C TYR A 138 -18.39 -10.51 3.26
N GLN A 139 -17.33 -11.15 2.77
CA GLN A 139 -16.22 -11.64 3.60
C GLN A 139 -14.89 -11.07 3.09
N PRO A 140 -13.91 -10.86 3.99
CA PRO A 140 -12.54 -10.48 3.59
C PRO A 140 -11.98 -11.49 2.59
N VAL A 141 -11.37 -11.00 1.50
CA VAL A 141 -10.78 -11.87 0.48
C VAL A 141 -9.57 -12.65 1.01
N GLY A 142 -8.89 -12.14 2.03
CA GLY A 142 -7.70 -12.75 2.62
C GLY A 142 -6.53 -11.78 2.72
N VAL A 143 -5.32 -12.29 2.58
CA VAL A 143 -4.09 -11.49 2.56
C VAL A 143 -3.96 -10.75 1.22
N VAL A 144 -3.67 -9.45 1.26
CA VAL A 144 -3.49 -8.57 0.11
C VAL A 144 -2.02 -8.21 -0.06
N ALA A 145 -1.46 -8.39 -1.25
CA ALA A 145 -0.18 -7.79 -1.64
C ALA A 145 -0.45 -6.42 -2.28
N ALA A 146 0.10 -5.36 -1.70
CA ALA A 146 -0.04 -3.98 -2.13
C ALA A 146 1.28 -3.46 -2.72
N LEU A 147 1.37 -3.34 -4.04
CA LEU A 147 2.56 -2.87 -4.75
C LEU A 147 2.37 -1.39 -5.12
N VAL A 148 3.23 -0.54 -4.58
CA VAL A 148 3.08 0.92 -4.61
C VAL A 148 4.22 1.55 -5.42
N PRO A 149 3.94 2.46 -6.38
CA PRO A 149 4.95 3.20 -7.12
C PRO A 149 5.42 4.44 -6.35
N TRP A 150 6.41 5.13 -6.90
CA TRP A 150 7.15 6.23 -6.29
C TRP A 150 6.48 7.62 -6.40
N ASN A 151 5.63 7.87 -7.40
CA ASN A 151 5.19 9.23 -7.77
C ASN A 151 4.21 9.89 -6.78
N PHE A 152 3.32 9.11 -6.17
CA PHE A 152 2.40 9.50 -5.09
C PHE A 152 2.42 8.44 -3.99
N PRO A 153 3.57 8.26 -3.31
CA PRO A 153 3.80 7.09 -2.47
C PRO A 153 2.83 6.99 -1.30
N LEU A 154 2.45 8.13 -0.70
CA LEU A 154 1.57 8.16 0.46
C LEU A 154 0.09 7.95 0.10
N VAL A 155 -0.41 8.63 -0.92
CA VAL A 155 -1.81 8.49 -1.38
C VAL A 155 -2.05 7.10 -1.95
N LEU A 156 -1.13 6.58 -2.77
CA LEU A 156 -1.31 5.28 -3.41
C LEU A 156 -1.17 4.10 -2.43
N SER A 157 -0.32 4.23 -1.42
CA SER A 157 -0.28 3.26 -0.32
C SER A 157 -1.54 3.38 0.57
N ALA A 158 -2.00 4.60 0.87
CA ALA A 158 -3.22 4.83 1.63
C ALA A 158 -4.43 4.15 0.99
N ARG A 159 -4.62 4.31 -0.34
CA ARG A 159 -5.70 3.65 -1.09
C ARG A 159 -5.69 2.13 -0.92
N LYS A 160 -4.51 1.50 -0.93
CA LYS A 160 -4.39 0.05 -0.84
C LYS A 160 -4.50 -0.46 0.60
N ILE A 161 -3.80 0.18 1.53
CA ILE A 161 -3.78 -0.22 2.94
C ILE A 161 -5.15 0.00 3.58
N SER A 162 -5.69 1.22 3.50
CA SER A 162 -6.96 1.55 4.18
C SER A 162 -8.13 0.73 3.66
N THR A 163 -8.20 0.52 2.33
CA THR A 163 -9.26 -0.31 1.72
C THR A 163 -9.16 -1.77 2.15
N ALA A 164 -7.93 -2.33 2.21
CA ALA A 164 -7.72 -3.69 2.71
C ALA A 164 -8.17 -3.81 4.18
N LEU A 165 -7.77 -2.86 5.01
CA LEU A 165 -8.15 -2.83 6.43
C LEU A 165 -9.66 -2.65 6.61
N ALA A 166 -10.29 -1.75 5.87
CA ALA A 166 -11.74 -1.55 5.88
C ALA A 166 -12.50 -2.84 5.58
N ALA A 167 -12.05 -3.58 4.56
CA ALA A 167 -12.64 -4.86 4.18
C ALA A 167 -12.35 -6.02 5.15
N GLY A 168 -11.53 -5.81 6.19
CA GLY A 168 -11.15 -6.84 7.15
C GLY A 168 -10.02 -7.77 6.67
N CYS A 169 -9.27 -7.36 5.66
CA CYS A 169 -8.10 -8.05 5.13
C CYS A 169 -6.82 -7.65 5.86
N SER A 170 -5.82 -8.51 5.90
CA SER A 170 -4.44 -8.12 6.19
C SER A 170 -3.71 -7.72 4.91
N VAL A 171 -2.63 -6.96 5.04
CA VAL A 171 -1.90 -6.42 3.90
C VAL A 171 -0.39 -6.52 4.09
N ILE A 172 0.31 -6.86 2.99
CA ILE A 172 1.75 -6.74 2.86
C ILE A 172 1.99 -5.62 1.85
N VAL A 173 2.49 -4.47 2.30
CA VAL A 173 2.80 -3.35 1.42
C VAL A 173 4.26 -3.40 1.00
N LYS A 174 4.48 -3.22 -0.30
CA LYS A 174 5.80 -3.08 -0.90
C LYS A 174 5.90 -1.69 -1.53
N PRO A 175 6.55 -0.72 -0.86
CA PRO A 175 6.83 0.59 -1.42
C PRO A 175 7.84 0.49 -2.56
N ASP A 176 7.92 1.53 -3.40
CA ASP A 176 9.03 1.65 -4.34
C ASP A 176 10.37 1.80 -3.59
N VAL A 177 11.46 1.34 -4.19
CA VAL A 177 12.80 1.47 -3.61
C VAL A 177 13.27 2.93 -3.54
N ILE A 178 12.71 3.79 -4.38
CA ILE A 178 13.04 5.22 -4.43
C ILE A 178 12.38 5.96 -3.25
N THR A 179 11.19 5.53 -2.81
CA THR A 179 10.36 6.27 -1.83
C THR A 179 9.85 5.39 -0.71
N PRO A 180 10.74 4.67 0.01
CA PRO A 180 10.31 3.76 1.06
C PRO A 180 9.92 4.47 2.36
N GLY A 181 10.57 5.59 2.71
CA GLY A 181 10.50 6.19 4.05
C GLY A 181 9.12 6.75 4.39
N VAL A 182 8.46 7.42 3.46
CA VAL A 182 7.11 7.93 3.72
C VAL A 182 6.09 6.80 3.95
N VAL A 183 6.23 5.67 3.26
CA VAL A 183 5.36 4.50 3.47
C VAL A 183 5.73 3.78 4.78
N MET A 184 7.00 3.76 5.16
CA MET A 184 7.44 3.26 6.47
C MET A 184 6.82 4.10 7.61
N GLU A 185 6.84 5.43 7.50
CA GLU A 185 6.19 6.30 8.49
C GLU A 185 4.67 6.07 8.54
N GLN A 186 4.02 5.84 7.40
CA GLN A 186 2.61 5.48 7.36
C GLN A 186 2.31 4.17 8.08
N VAL A 187 3.14 3.14 7.91
CA VAL A 187 3.00 1.86 8.61
C VAL A 187 3.24 2.04 10.12
N GLU A 188 4.18 2.89 10.50
CA GLU A 188 4.39 3.25 11.90
C GLU A 188 3.16 3.94 12.50
N ILE A 189 2.53 4.85 11.77
CA ILE A 189 1.25 5.47 12.18
C ILE A 189 0.17 4.40 12.36
N CYS A 190 0.07 3.41 11.48
CA CYS A 190 -0.87 2.30 11.66
C CYS A 190 -0.61 1.56 12.99
N ARG A 191 0.65 1.28 13.32
CA ARG A 191 1.05 0.65 14.59
C ARG A 191 0.67 1.51 15.80
N GLU A 192 1.01 2.81 15.79
CA GLU A 192 0.70 3.77 16.86
C GLU A 192 -0.81 3.90 17.10
N CYS A 193 -1.61 3.78 16.05
CA CYS A 193 -3.07 3.86 16.12
C CYS A 193 -3.75 2.55 16.56
N GLY A 194 -2.98 1.48 16.81
CA GLY A 194 -3.50 0.26 17.37
C GLY A 194 -3.95 -0.78 16.34
N VAL A 195 -3.42 -0.74 15.12
CA VAL A 195 -3.56 -1.86 14.18
C VAL A 195 -2.84 -3.07 14.78
N PRO A 196 -3.51 -4.22 14.93
CA PRO A 196 -2.91 -5.39 15.57
C PRO A 196 -1.68 -5.92 14.81
N PRO A 197 -0.72 -6.58 15.51
CA PRO A 197 0.41 -7.23 14.88
C PRO A 197 0.01 -8.16 13.74
N GLY A 198 0.77 -8.13 12.64
CA GLY A 198 0.54 -8.95 11.45
C GLY A 198 -0.54 -8.44 10.49
N VAL A 199 -1.41 -7.51 10.90
CA VAL A 199 -2.47 -6.98 10.01
C VAL A 199 -1.90 -6.11 8.90
N VAL A 200 -0.91 -5.27 9.22
CA VAL A 200 -0.11 -4.53 8.25
C VAL A 200 1.33 -5.03 8.35
N ASN A 201 1.92 -5.32 7.20
CA ASN A 201 3.31 -5.72 7.06
C ASN A 201 3.95 -4.89 5.95
N LEU A 202 5.26 -4.64 6.01
CA LEU A 202 5.99 -3.91 4.98
C LEU A 202 7.26 -4.65 4.60
N LEU A 203 7.49 -4.76 3.29
CA LEU A 203 8.72 -5.30 2.70
C LEU A 203 9.35 -4.26 1.80
N SER A 204 10.55 -3.83 2.14
CA SER A 204 11.37 -2.91 1.35
C SER A 204 12.50 -3.67 0.67
N GLY A 205 12.80 -3.36 -0.59
CA GLY A 205 13.86 -4.03 -1.35
C GLY A 205 13.50 -4.28 -2.81
N ASP A 206 14.16 -5.26 -3.43
CA ASP A 206 14.07 -5.54 -4.87
C ASP A 206 12.64 -5.84 -5.35
N PRO A 207 12.07 -4.98 -6.23
CA PRO A 207 10.67 -5.11 -6.61
C PRO A 207 10.32 -6.43 -7.32
N PRO A 208 11.08 -6.92 -8.32
CA PRO A 208 10.78 -8.17 -8.99
C PRO A 208 10.82 -9.38 -8.05
N SER A 209 11.84 -9.49 -7.23
CA SER A 209 12.03 -10.63 -6.32
C SER A 209 10.92 -10.72 -5.28
N ILE A 210 10.59 -9.61 -4.62
CA ILE A 210 9.52 -9.58 -3.61
C ILE A 210 8.16 -9.85 -4.26
N ALA A 211 7.85 -9.19 -5.38
CA ALA A 211 6.57 -9.36 -6.06
C ALA A 211 6.37 -10.81 -6.53
N GLN A 212 7.39 -11.43 -7.13
CA GLN A 212 7.32 -12.81 -7.58
C GLN A 212 7.02 -13.79 -6.44
N GLN A 213 7.69 -13.63 -5.28
CA GLN A 213 7.45 -14.50 -4.13
C GLN A 213 6.05 -14.30 -3.53
N LEU A 214 5.58 -13.04 -3.42
CA LEU A 214 4.23 -12.76 -2.94
C LEU A 214 3.16 -13.36 -3.86
N ILE A 215 3.33 -13.27 -5.17
CA ILE A 215 2.39 -13.82 -6.16
C ILE A 215 2.43 -15.35 -6.15
N ALA A 216 3.62 -15.94 -6.02
CA ALA A 216 3.79 -17.39 -5.96
C ALA A 216 3.22 -18.02 -4.68
N SER A 217 2.94 -17.23 -3.64
CA SER A 217 2.44 -17.72 -2.36
C SER A 217 0.95 -18.07 -2.39
N ASP A 218 0.57 -19.18 -1.76
CA ASP A 218 -0.84 -19.56 -1.55
C ASP A 218 -1.53 -18.71 -0.46
N ILE A 219 -0.77 -17.97 0.32
CA ILE A 219 -1.29 -17.09 1.38
C ILE A 219 -1.92 -15.82 0.77
N VAL A 220 -1.30 -15.25 -0.27
CA VAL A 220 -1.80 -14.04 -0.95
C VAL A 220 -3.00 -14.38 -1.81
N LYS A 221 -4.15 -13.75 -1.53
CA LYS A 221 -5.40 -13.96 -2.25
C LYS A 221 -5.76 -12.84 -3.21
N LYS A 222 -5.14 -11.67 -3.03
CA LYS A 222 -5.37 -10.49 -3.88
C LYS A 222 -4.08 -9.71 -4.06
N ILE A 223 -3.88 -9.24 -5.29
CA ILE A 223 -2.81 -8.33 -5.66
C ILE A 223 -3.44 -6.97 -6.02
N SER A 224 -2.94 -5.91 -5.42
CA SER A 224 -3.28 -4.54 -5.76
C SER A 224 -2.02 -3.81 -6.20
N ILE A 225 -1.96 -3.41 -7.46
CA ILE A 225 -0.79 -2.74 -8.04
C ILE A 225 -1.17 -1.43 -8.72
N THR A 226 -0.34 -0.41 -8.54
CA THR A 226 -0.29 0.78 -9.38
C THR A 226 1.09 0.84 -10.04
N GLY A 227 1.14 1.03 -11.36
CA GLY A 227 2.42 1.05 -12.09
C GLY A 227 2.25 1.09 -13.61
N SER A 228 3.32 0.77 -14.32
CA SER A 228 3.29 0.77 -15.80
C SER A 228 2.47 -0.41 -16.35
N SER A 229 1.87 -0.21 -17.53
CA SER A 229 1.13 -1.27 -18.24
C SER A 229 2.00 -2.50 -18.49
N ARG A 230 3.31 -2.33 -18.72
CA ARG A 230 4.26 -3.44 -18.91
C ARG A 230 4.36 -4.30 -17.64
N VAL A 231 4.53 -3.68 -16.49
CA VAL A 231 4.59 -4.40 -15.20
C VAL A 231 3.24 -5.03 -14.87
N GLY A 232 2.14 -4.31 -15.10
CA GLY A 232 0.79 -4.84 -14.90
C GLY A 232 0.53 -6.13 -15.68
N LYS A 233 0.90 -6.17 -16.98
CA LYS A 233 0.78 -7.38 -17.81
C LYS A 233 1.61 -8.55 -17.27
N LEU A 234 2.82 -8.28 -16.76
CA LEU A 234 3.68 -9.31 -16.15
C LEU A 234 3.04 -9.89 -14.88
N ILE A 235 2.58 -9.02 -13.99
CA ILE A 235 1.90 -9.40 -12.74
C ILE A 235 0.63 -10.23 -13.05
N LEU A 236 -0.17 -9.80 -14.03
CA LEU A 236 -1.39 -10.50 -14.42
C LEU A 236 -1.09 -11.91 -14.93
N LYS A 237 -0.03 -12.05 -15.76
CA LYS A 237 0.41 -13.35 -16.27
C LYS A 237 0.82 -14.29 -15.13
N GLN A 238 1.57 -13.80 -14.14
CA GLN A 238 2.00 -14.61 -12.99
C GLN A 238 0.82 -14.97 -12.06
N ALA A 239 -0.12 -14.04 -11.86
CA ALA A 239 -1.29 -14.24 -11.00
C ALA A 239 -2.31 -15.24 -11.61
N ALA A 240 -2.28 -15.43 -12.93
CA ALA A 240 -3.18 -16.33 -13.64
C ALA A 240 -3.01 -17.79 -13.22
N ASP A 241 -1.78 -18.24 -12.93
CA ASP A 241 -1.49 -19.61 -12.51
C ASP A 241 -2.23 -20.04 -11.24
N LYS A 242 -2.56 -19.07 -10.37
CA LYS A 242 -3.29 -19.29 -9.12
C LYS A 242 -4.70 -18.69 -9.11
N VAL A 243 -5.14 -18.16 -10.25
CA VAL A 243 -6.44 -17.48 -10.39
C VAL A 243 -6.64 -16.40 -9.30
N GLN A 244 -5.56 -15.67 -8.95
CA GLN A 244 -5.61 -14.65 -7.92
C GLN A 244 -6.40 -13.42 -8.39
N ARG A 245 -7.10 -12.79 -7.46
CA ARG A 245 -7.76 -11.51 -7.74
C ARG A 245 -6.74 -10.41 -7.91
N VAL A 246 -6.79 -9.69 -9.03
CA VAL A 246 -5.88 -8.57 -9.32
C VAL A 246 -6.70 -7.30 -9.51
N THR A 247 -6.26 -6.21 -8.88
CA THR A 247 -6.72 -4.85 -9.16
C THR A 247 -5.52 -4.03 -9.61
N MET A 248 -5.64 -3.40 -10.76
CA MET A 248 -4.57 -2.65 -11.40
C MET A 248 -4.99 -1.22 -11.67
N GLU A 249 -4.11 -0.29 -11.33
CA GLU A 249 -4.16 1.10 -11.76
C GLU A 249 -2.92 1.33 -12.62
N LEU A 250 -3.13 1.50 -13.92
CA LEU A 250 -2.05 1.51 -14.92
C LEU A 250 -1.98 2.85 -15.63
N SER A 251 -0.89 3.04 -16.39
CA SER A 251 -0.64 4.26 -17.16
C SER A 251 -1.78 4.54 -18.13
N GLY A 252 -2.17 5.80 -18.25
CA GLY A 252 -3.09 6.32 -19.25
C GLY A 252 -2.39 7.05 -20.39
N HIS A 253 -3.15 7.78 -21.21
CA HIS A 253 -2.62 8.49 -22.37
C HIS A 253 -1.91 9.81 -22.02
N SER A 254 -2.21 10.42 -20.86
CA SER A 254 -1.60 11.70 -20.40
C SER A 254 -1.38 12.70 -21.56
N PRO A 255 -2.44 13.15 -22.25
CA PRO A 255 -2.29 13.98 -23.44
C PRO A 255 -1.56 15.27 -23.10
N CYS A 256 -0.49 15.57 -23.84
CA CYS A 256 0.22 16.83 -23.76
C CYS A 256 -0.35 17.81 -24.77
N LEU A 257 -0.76 19.00 -24.32
CA LEU A 257 -1.17 20.08 -25.20
C LEU A 257 0.06 20.76 -25.79
N LEU A 258 0.22 20.69 -27.10
CA LEU A 258 1.41 21.15 -27.81
C LEU A 258 1.71 22.66 -27.70
N TYR A 259 0.75 23.48 -27.25
CA TYR A 259 1.05 24.94 -27.04
C TYR A 259 1.92 25.22 -25.82
N THR A 260 2.06 24.26 -24.90
CA THR A 260 2.86 24.45 -23.69
C THR A 260 4.23 23.81 -23.79
N SER A 261 4.46 22.98 -24.82
CA SER A 261 5.74 22.33 -25.07
C SER A 261 6.31 22.86 -26.37
N PRO A 262 7.50 23.50 -26.37
CA PRO A 262 8.16 23.92 -27.61
C PRO A 262 8.39 22.70 -28.51
N SER A 263 7.96 22.82 -29.76
CA SER A 263 8.17 21.79 -30.78
C SER A 263 9.34 22.24 -31.68
N PRO A 264 10.18 21.34 -32.20
CA PRO A 264 11.17 21.67 -33.18
C PRO A 264 10.61 22.31 -34.45
N ARG A 265 9.30 22.30 -34.65
CA ARG A 265 8.61 22.99 -35.72
C ARG A 265 8.35 24.49 -35.42
N ASP A 266 8.33 24.85 -34.11
CA ASP A 266 8.05 26.21 -33.66
C ASP A 266 9.29 27.11 -33.80
N GLU A 267 10.49 26.53 -33.98
CA GLU A 267 11.76 27.26 -34.22
C GLU A 267 11.97 27.65 -35.66
N LYS A 268 11.02 27.43 -36.55
CA LYS A 268 11.11 27.69 -37.99
C LYS A 268 10.09 28.74 -38.48
N VAL A 269 9.79 29.74 -37.64
CA VAL A 269 9.01 30.90 -38.07
C VAL A 269 9.87 32.15 -37.95
#